data_c9050678df2a4e420ec62032bc544b84
#
_entry.id   c9050678df2a4e420ec62032bc544b84
#
_cell.length_a   1.000
_cell.length_b   1.000
_cell.length_c   1.000
_cell.angle_alpha   90.00
_cell.angle_beta   90.00
_cell.angle_gamma   90.00
#
_symmetry.space_group_name_H-M   'P 1'
#
loop_
_entity.id
_entity.type
_entity.pdbx_description
1 polymer ?
#
loop_
_entity_poly.entity_id
_entity_poly.type
_entity_poly.pdbx_seq_one_letter_code
_entity_poly.pdbx_strand_id
1 'polypeptide(L)'
;MIINIGDTIEDMRGRQGVITNIGIATEVNDIAAELDTSLNAKTYDTKLGYTGAITFGSNWCYFSQIDKVVEKVEQEESATDWIDS
;
A
#
# COMPACT_ATOMS: atom_id res chain seq x y z
N MET A 1 5.92 -8.35 -2.12
CA MET A 1 4.46 -8.28 -2.31
C MET A 1 4.09 -6.96 -2.94
N ILE A 2 3.35 -6.98 -4.00
CA ILE A 2 2.92 -5.77 -4.69
C ILE A 2 1.48 -5.50 -4.28
N ILE A 3 1.24 -4.26 -3.84
CA ILE A 3 -0.08 -3.84 -3.42
C ILE A 3 -0.52 -2.66 -4.27
N ASN A 4 -1.81 -2.57 -4.51
CA ASN A 4 -2.40 -1.51 -5.33
C ASN A 4 -3.60 -0.93 -4.62
N ILE A 5 -3.85 0.34 -4.87
CA ILE A 5 -5.11 0.92 -4.40
C ILE A 5 -6.23 0.15 -5.05
N GLY A 6 -7.20 -0.26 -4.26
CA GLY A 6 -8.30 -1.09 -4.73
C GLY A 6 -8.15 -2.55 -4.39
N ASP A 7 -6.95 -3.00 -4.05
CA ASP A 7 -6.76 -4.36 -3.59
C ASP A 7 -7.40 -4.54 -2.23
N THR A 8 -7.88 -5.75 -1.95
CA THR A 8 -8.34 -6.09 -0.62
C THR A 8 -7.23 -6.82 0.09
N ILE A 9 -6.84 -6.34 1.24
CA ILE A 9 -5.76 -6.96 2.00
C ILE A 9 -6.26 -7.38 3.37
N GLU A 10 -5.48 -8.22 4.00
CA GLU A 10 -5.71 -8.61 5.38
C GLU A 10 -4.45 -8.29 6.15
N ASP A 11 -4.59 -7.66 7.30
CA ASP A 11 -3.43 -7.36 8.13
C ASP A 11 -3.19 -8.50 9.10
N MET A 12 -2.15 -8.38 9.88
CA MET A 12 -1.77 -9.46 10.79
C MET A 12 -2.71 -9.62 11.95
N ARG A 13 -3.64 -8.72 12.11
CA ARG A 13 -4.69 -8.86 13.12
C ARG A 13 -5.94 -9.46 12.55
N GLY A 14 -5.93 -9.83 11.28
CA GLY A 14 -7.09 -10.43 10.65
C GLY A 14 -8.11 -9.43 10.13
N ARG A 15 -7.77 -8.15 10.10
CA ARG A 15 -8.71 -7.15 9.59
C ARG A 15 -8.55 -7.05 8.08
N GLN A 16 -9.65 -6.93 7.39
CA GLN A 16 -9.65 -6.87 5.94
C GLN A 16 -10.28 -5.58 5.47
N GLY A 17 -9.86 -5.12 4.32
CA GLY A 17 -10.47 -3.95 3.72
C GLY A 17 -9.80 -3.62 2.41
N VAL A 18 -10.41 -2.69 1.69
CA VAL A 18 -9.92 -2.27 0.38
C VAL A 18 -8.96 -1.10 0.60
N ILE A 19 -7.81 -1.19 -0.02
CA ILE A 19 -6.80 -0.15 0.13
C ILE A 19 -7.30 1.11 -0.57
N THR A 20 -7.30 2.20 0.18
CA THR A 20 -7.68 3.50 -0.35
C THR A 20 -6.52 4.47 -0.41
N ASN A 21 -5.44 4.18 0.28
CA ASN A 21 -4.28 5.06 0.26
C ASN A 21 -3.03 4.27 0.59
N ILE A 22 -1.95 4.59 -0.11
CA ILE A 22 -0.64 4.00 0.17
C ILE A 22 0.30 5.17 0.39
N GLY A 23 0.82 5.30 1.60
CA GLY A 23 1.74 6.38 1.92
C GLY A 23 3.12 5.82 2.20
N ILE A 24 4.11 6.27 1.44
CA ILE A 24 5.48 5.82 1.56
C ILE A 24 6.27 6.94 2.21
N ALA A 25 6.95 6.63 3.30
CA ALA A 25 7.78 7.61 3.96
C ALA A 25 9.06 7.78 3.15
N THR A 26 9.26 8.97 2.64
CA THR A 26 10.40 9.21 1.77
C THR A 26 11.62 9.63 2.55
N GLU A 27 11.46 9.96 3.82
CA GLU A 27 12.59 10.29 4.63
C GLU A 27 12.57 9.49 5.88
N VAL A 28 13.68 8.92 6.17
CA VAL A 28 13.79 8.13 7.35
C VAL A 28 14.23 9.03 8.45
N ASN A 29 13.30 9.51 9.18
CA ASN A 29 13.60 10.18 10.39
C ASN A 29 13.29 9.26 11.49
N ASP A 30 14.11 9.31 12.48
CA ASP A 30 13.81 8.51 13.60
C ASP A 30 12.60 9.00 14.30
N ILE A 31 12.13 10.12 14.01
CA ILE A 31 10.93 10.55 14.63
C ILE A 31 9.82 10.04 13.81
N ALA A 32 9.28 9.05 14.29
CA ALA A 32 8.38 8.31 13.52
C ALA A 32 7.18 9.05 13.07
N ALA A 33 6.97 10.14 13.65
CA ALA A 33 5.77 10.82 13.29
C ALA A 33 5.70 11.21 11.86
N GLU A 34 6.76 11.02 11.18
CA GLU A 34 6.83 11.74 9.96
C GLU A 34 6.27 11.04 8.81
N LEU A 35 5.35 10.22 9.06
CA LEU A 35 4.60 9.66 7.97
C LEU A 35 3.87 10.71 7.18
N ASP A 36 3.69 11.87 7.75
CA ASP A 36 2.95 12.86 7.00
C ASP A 36 3.77 13.43 5.87
N THR A 37 5.05 13.18 5.81
CA THR A 37 5.80 13.61 4.65
C THR A 37 5.83 12.55 3.57
N SER A 38 4.94 11.63 3.62
CA SER A 38 5.00 10.50 2.72
C SER A 38 4.61 10.88 1.32
N LEU A 39 5.06 10.06 0.42
CA LEU A 39 4.66 10.12 -0.96
C LEU A 39 3.49 9.18 -1.15
N ASN A 40 2.43 9.68 -1.75
CA ASN A 40 1.27 8.83 -2.01
C ASN A 40 1.49 8.07 -3.30
N ALA A 41 1.21 6.79 -3.28
CA ALA A 41 1.44 5.96 -4.43
C ALA A 41 0.15 5.22 -4.77
N LYS A 42 0.04 4.80 -6.02
CA LYS A 42 -1.07 3.96 -6.43
C LYS A 42 -0.71 2.49 -6.36
N THR A 43 0.56 2.20 -6.38
CA THR A 43 1.05 0.84 -6.29
C THR A 43 2.38 0.88 -5.57
N TYR A 44 2.70 -0.19 -4.86
CA TYR A 44 3.94 -0.24 -4.12
C TYR A 44 4.36 -1.69 -3.96
N ASP A 45 5.66 -1.93 -4.07
CA ASP A 45 6.23 -3.25 -3.82
C ASP A 45 6.91 -3.22 -2.46
N THR A 46 6.37 -3.96 -1.52
CA THR A 46 6.90 -3.93 -0.16
C THR A 46 8.32 -4.48 -0.08
N LYS A 47 8.77 -5.16 -1.11
CA LYS A 47 10.16 -5.64 -1.12
C LYS A 47 11.16 -4.50 -1.17
N LEU A 48 10.74 -3.32 -1.56
CA LEU A 48 11.65 -2.19 -1.61
C LEU A 48 12.08 -1.74 -0.23
N GLY A 49 11.31 -2.07 0.79
CA GLY A 49 11.77 -1.84 2.15
C GLY A 49 11.53 -0.45 2.70
N TYR A 50 10.81 0.40 2.01
CA TYR A 50 10.51 1.71 2.57
C TYR A 50 9.52 1.57 3.70
N THR A 51 9.59 2.51 4.62
CA THR A 51 8.61 2.60 5.69
C THR A 51 7.36 3.28 5.16
N GLY A 52 6.23 2.88 5.64
CA GLY A 52 5.00 3.51 5.25
C GLY A 52 3.80 2.76 5.76
N ALA A 53 2.64 3.23 5.35
CA ALA A 53 1.40 2.68 5.85
C ALA A 53 0.34 2.74 4.78
N ILE A 54 -0.67 1.90 4.94
CA ILE A 54 -1.82 1.91 4.05
C ILE A 54 -3.07 2.14 4.86
N THR A 55 -4.05 2.72 4.20
CA THR A 55 -5.40 2.82 4.73
C THR A 55 -6.25 1.83 3.95
N PHE A 56 -7.00 1.02 4.66
CA PHE A 56 -7.85 0.03 4.02
C PHE A 56 -9.17 -0.03 4.78
N GLY A 57 -10.21 0.37 4.09
CA GLY A 57 -11.52 0.50 4.72
C GLY A 57 -11.44 1.60 5.77
N SER A 58 -11.85 1.28 6.98
CA SER A 58 -11.74 2.22 8.08
C SER A 58 -10.54 1.94 8.96
N ASN A 59 -9.60 1.15 8.49
CA ASN A 59 -8.43 0.76 9.25
C ASN A 59 -7.16 1.24 8.56
N TRP A 60 -6.06 1.12 9.27
CA TRP A 60 -4.77 1.40 8.66
C TRP A 60 -3.73 0.49 9.31
N CYS A 61 -2.65 0.24 8.59
CA CYS A 61 -1.54 -0.51 9.17
C CYS A 61 -0.26 -0.15 8.41
N TYR A 62 0.87 -0.47 9.02
CA TYR A 62 2.15 -0.28 8.35
C TYR A 62 2.35 -1.36 7.30
N PHE A 63 3.24 -1.08 6.35
CA PHE A 63 3.56 -2.07 5.33
C PHE A 63 3.95 -3.41 5.94
N SER A 64 4.70 -3.37 7.04
CA SER A 64 5.17 -4.60 7.66
C SER A 64 4.07 -5.38 8.34
N GLN A 65 2.91 -4.80 8.47
CA GLN A 65 1.79 -5.47 9.13
C GLN A 65 0.79 -6.04 8.15
N ILE A 66 1.07 -5.95 6.87
CA ILE A 66 0.20 -6.55 5.87
C ILE A 66 0.50 -8.05 5.83
N ASP A 67 -0.52 -8.85 6.02
CA ASP A 67 -0.35 -10.29 5.98
C ASP A 67 -0.43 -10.81 4.56
N LYS A 68 -1.45 -10.43 3.84
CA LYS A 68 -1.63 -10.95 2.48
C LYS A 68 -2.61 -10.09 1.70
N VAL A 69 -2.55 -10.23 0.39
CA VAL A 69 -3.55 -9.65 -0.50
C VAL A 69 -4.60 -10.72 -0.70
N VAL A 70 -5.82 -10.40 -0.31
CA VAL A 70 -6.92 -11.35 -0.40
C VAL A 70 -7.51 -11.33 -1.79
N GLU A 71 -7.61 -10.13 -2.37
CA GLU A 71 -8.21 -9.99 -3.68
C GLU A 71 -7.55 -8.85 -4.39
N LYS A 72 -7.07 -9.08 -5.59
CA LYS A 72 -6.40 -8.06 -6.36
C LYS A 72 -7.38 -7.35 -7.25
N VAL A 73 -7.20 -6.04 -7.33
CA VAL A 73 -8.00 -5.25 -8.22
C VAL A 73 -7.53 -5.54 -9.65
N GLU A 74 -8.45 -5.44 -10.57
CA GLU A 74 -8.10 -5.68 -11.96
C GLU A 74 -7.57 -4.40 -12.54
N GLN A 75 -6.29 -4.27 -12.52
CA GLN A 75 -5.68 -3.09 -13.04
C GLN A 75 -4.67 -3.33 -14.12
N GLU A 76 -4.40 -4.57 -14.38
CA GLU A 76 -3.41 -4.87 -15.38
C GLU A 76 -3.74 -4.27 -16.69
N GLU A 77 -5.01 -4.22 -16.98
CA GLU A 77 -5.38 -3.66 -18.26
C GLU A 77 -5.00 -2.24 -18.37
N SER A 78 -5.25 -1.49 -17.32
CA SER A 78 -4.87 -0.10 -17.36
C SER A 78 -3.39 0.06 -17.52
N ALA A 79 -2.65 -0.72 -16.79
CA ALA A 79 -1.22 -0.65 -16.89
C ALA A 79 -0.76 -1.01 -18.27
N THR A 80 -1.38 -2.02 -18.84
CA THR A 80 -1.00 -2.44 -20.15
C THR A 80 -1.28 -1.38 -21.17
N ASP A 81 -2.37 -0.70 -21.02
CA ASP A 81 -2.75 0.30 -21.98
C ASP A 81 -1.72 1.40 -22.06
N TRP A 82 -1.29 1.92 -20.95
CA TRP A 82 -0.37 3.01 -21.05
C TRP A 82 1.04 2.54 -21.44
N ILE A 83 1.34 1.30 -21.20
CA ILE A 83 2.61 0.79 -21.66
C ILE A 83 2.62 0.68 -23.16
N ASP A 84 1.53 0.29 -23.71
CA ASP A 84 1.46 0.16 -25.14
C ASP A 84 1.47 1.49 -25.83
N SER A 85 1.21 2.51 -25.15
CA SER A 85 1.22 3.83 -25.78
C SER A 85 2.62 4.39 -25.96
#